data_5421b89dc9cc72512db8570cddca8f20
#
_entry.id   5421b89dc9cc72512db8570cddca8f20
#
_cell.length_a   1.000
_cell.length_b   1.000
_cell.length_c   1.000
_cell.angle_alpha   90.00
_cell.angle_beta   90.00
_cell.angle_gamma   90.00
#
_symmetry.space_group_name_H-M   'P 1'
#
loop_
_entity.id
_entity.type
_entity.pdbx_description
1 polymer ?
#
loop_
_entity_poly.entity_id
_entity_poly.type
_entity_poly.pdbx_seq_one_letter_code
_entity_poly.pdbx_strand_id
1 'polypeptide(L)'
;MCKRAFFGVSRGDFCVCSGNFGGNKHLSPPPLEKSMSETLHVICLRTTRYSDRHAILSAYSLERGAVSLLVPEGRSRGAVRVRALTMPLSIGECEVDVRPGRSVYNFHDLRPLTALSGLRGNPIKGAVAHFLAEVVSGVLREGQPDRAMYEYVARSIVLFDGMATRVAVDFHLWFLYRLAVVAGVAPDVSTWREGRYFDMADGVFRASPPLHTHYLSPDESRVVALMDRVSYRAMRCLGLNHTQRNRMLDVALEYFGMHYPGVSSLKSLDVLRTLF
;
A
#
# COMPACT_ATOMS: atom_id res chain seq x y z
N MET A 1 -15.03 -18.69 47.09
CA MET A 1 -15.11 -20.03 47.70
C MET A 1 -14.46 -20.99 46.73
N CYS A 2 -13.20 -21.25 46.89
CA CYS A 2 -12.49 -22.35 47.57
C CYS A 2 -13.00 -23.74 47.15
N LYS A 3 -12.21 -24.53 46.39
CA LYS A 3 -11.36 -25.56 46.99
C LYS A 3 -10.38 -26.16 45.99
N ARG A 4 -9.12 -26.14 46.40
CA ARG A 4 -8.03 -27.02 45.97
C ARG A 4 -8.29 -28.45 46.42
N ALA A 5 -7.81 -29.45 45.68
CA ALA A 5 -7.35 -30.70 46.24
C ALA A 5 -6.19 -31.30 45.42
N PHE A 6 -5.20 -31.65 46.12
CA PHE A 6 -3.85 -32.14 45.89
C PHE A 6 -3.79 -33.68 45.98
N PHE A 7 -2.70 -34.29 45.43
CA PHE A 7 -2.09 -35.60 45.71
C PHE A 7 -2.72 -36.84 45.01
N GLY A 8 -1.96 -37.76 44.40
CA GLY A 8 -0.83 -38.48 44.91
C GLY A 8 -0.14 -39.35 43.84
N VAL A 9 1.14 -39.47 43.99
CA VAL A 9 2.05 -40.36 43.29
C VAL A 9 1.89 -41.80 43.84
N SER A 10 1.86 -42.81 42.95
CA SER A 10 2.15 -44.21 43.34
C SER A 10 2.95 -44.90 42.22
N ARG A 11 4.03 -45.49 42.65
CA ARG A 11 5.02 -46.31 41.93
C ARG A 11 4.46 -47.71 41.64
N GLY A 12 4.91 -48.28 40.51
CA GLY A 12 5.22 -49.70 40.35
C GLY A 12 4.19 -50.48 39.56
N ASP A 13 4.59 -50.86 38.32
CA ASP A 13 4.76 -52.27 37.97
C ASP A 13 5.24 -52.37 36.52
N PHE A 14 6.38 -53.02 36.38
CA PHE A 14 7.01 -53.43 35.11
C PHE A 14 6.24 -54.62 34.53
N CYS A 15 5.61 -54.45 33.40
CA CYS A 15 5.12 -55.56 32.60
C CYS A 15 5.86 -55.55 31.24
N VAL A 16 6.78 -56.47 31.07
CA VAL A 16 7.49 -56.73 29.83
C VAL A 16 6.56 -57.52 28.91
N CYS A 17 5.99 -56.89 27.90
CA CYS A 17 5.35 -57.57 26.79
C CYS A 17 6.25 -57.48 25.55
N SER A 18 6.92 -58.57 25.23
CA SER A 18 7.57 -58.80 23.95
C SER A 18 6.50 -58.93 22.88
N GLY A 19 6.33 -57.89 22.06
CA GLY A 19 5.45 -57.83 20.92
C GLY A 19 6.24 -57.47 19.67
N ASN A 20 6.25 -58.41 18.72
CA ASN A 20 6.84 -58.36 17.40
C ASN A 20 6.52 -57.05 16.66
N PHE A 21 7.54 -56.23 16.36
CA PHE A 21 7.43 -55.08 15.42
C PHE A 21 7.76 -55.56 14.02
N GLY A 22 6.78 -56.11 13.35
CA GLY A 22 6.81 -56.29 11.88
C GLY A 22 5.82 -55.29 11.25
N GLY A 23 6.32 -54.33 10.49
CA GLY A 23 5.48 -53.45 9.71
C GLY A 23 6.00 -52.01 9.59
N ASN A 24 7.08 -51.82 8.82
CA ASN A 24 7.45 -50.54 8.27
C ASN A 24 6.28 -50.03 7.40
N LYS A 25 5.32 -49.30 7.99
CA LYS A 25 4.42 -48.45 7.21
C LYS A 25 5.26 -47.27 6.72
N HIS A 26 5.74 -47.33 5.48
CA HIS A 26 6.14 -46.18 4.71
C HIS A 26 4.98 -45.18 4.80
N LEU A 27 5.10 -44.19 5.66
CA LEU A 27 4.31 -42.98 5.58
C LEU A 27 4.72 -42.29 4.30
N SER A 28 3.88 -42.46 3.28
CA SER A 28 3.99 -41.65 2.05
C SER A 28 3.99 -40.19 2.47
N PRO A 29 4.94 -39.37 1.99
CA PRO A 29 4.88 -37.95 2.26
C PRO A 29 3.51 -37.42 1.80
N PRO A 30 2.92 -36.44 2.51
CA PRO A 30 1.64 -35.86 2.11
C PRO A 30 1.78 -35.41 0.64
N PRO A 31 0.71 -35.56 -0.18
CA PRO A 31 0.75 -35.19 -1.57
C PRO A 31 1.23 -33.74 -1.66
N LEU A 32 2.28 -33.51 -2.44
CA LEU A 32 2.77 -32.16 -2.76
C LEU A 32 1.57 -31.38 -3.31
N GLU A 33 1.04 -30.45 -2.51
CA GLU A 33 -0.02 -29.55 -2.94
C GLU A 33 0.43 -28.91 -4.25
N LYS A 34 -0.32 -29.16 -5.33
CA LYS A 34 -0.02 -28.66 -6.67
C LYS A 34 0.03 -27.13 -6.60
N SER A 35 1.19 -26.56 -6.92
CA SER A 35 1.26 -25.12 -7.19
C SER A 35 0.35 -24.84 -8.37
N MET A 36 -0.52 -23.83 -8.22
CA MET A 36 -1.34 -23.33 -9.33
C MET A 36 -0.63 -22.10 -9.90
N SER A 37 -0.31 -22.15 -11.20
CA SER A 37 0.14 -20.95 -11.90
C SER A 37 -1.05 -20.02 -12.10
N GLU A 38 -0.88 -18.76 -11.74
CA GLU A 38 -1.90 -17.73 -11.83
C GLU A 38 -1.30 -16.46 -12.43
N THR A 39 -2.08 -15.78 -13.25
CA THR A 39 -1.73 -14.49 -13.83
C THR A 39 -2.34 -13.39 -12.97
N LEU A 40 -1.49 -12.46 -12.50
CA LEU A 40 -1.91 -11.31 -11.70
C LEU A 40 -1.64 -10.00 -12.45
N HIS A 41 -2.62 -9.10 -12.41
CA HIS A 41 -2.42 -7.70 -12.80
C HIS A 41 -1.88 -6.94 -11.60
N VAL A 42 -0.67 -6.41 -11.70
CA VAL A 42 0.03 -5.82 -10.57
C VAL A 42 0.47 -4.38 -10.80
N ILE A 43 0.44 -3.60 -9.73
CA ILE A 43 1.11 -2.31 -9.60
C ILE A 43 2.27 -2.51 -8.64
N CYS A 44 3.49 -2.31 -9.11
CA CYS A 44 4.70 -2.44 -8.29
C CYS A 44 4.79 -1.30 -7.27
N LEU A 45 5.01 -1.62 -6.00
CA LEU A 45 5.08 -0.60 -4.95
C LEU A 45 6.50 -0.41 -4.45
N ARG A 46 7.13 -1.47 -3.94
CA ARG A 46 8.48 -1.40 -3.36
C ARG A 46 9.21 -2.71 -3.53
N THR A 47 10.50 -2.62 -3.85
CA THR A 47 11.41 -3.78 -3.85
C THR A 47 12.34 -3.69 -2.65
N THR A 48 12.43 -4.77 -1.86
CA THR A 48 13.29 -4.87 -0.68
C THR A 48 14.24 -6.05 -0.86
N ARG A 49 15.55 -5.83 -0.69
CA ARG A 49 16.53 -6.90 -0.76
C ARG A 49 16.26 -7.95 0.31
N TYR A 50 16.21 -9.19 -0.08
CA TYR A 50 15.96 -10.33 0.81
C TYR A 50 17.21 -11.21 0.97
N SER A 51 17.94 -11.47 -0.13
CA SER A 51 19.18 -12.23 -0.14
C SER A 51 20.10 -11.74 -1.27
N ASP A 52 21.25 -12.38 -1.47
CA ASP A 52 22.16 -12.02 -2.55
C ASP A 52 21.61 -12.30 -3.96
N ARG A 53 20.62 -13.16 -4.05
CA ARG A 53 20.02 -13.60 -5.33
C ARG A 53 18.55 -13.21 -5.48
N HIS A 54 17.90 -12.79 -4.41
CA HIS A 54 16.46 -12.51 -4.41
C HIS A 54 16.13 -11.24 -3.65
N ALA A 55 15.11 -10.56 -4.15
CA ALA A 55 14.42 -9.46 -3.47
C ALA A 55 12.94 -9.77 -3.34
N ILE A 56 12.27 -9.11 -2.43
CA ILE A 56 10.81 -9.15 -2.29
C ILE A 56 10.25 -7.89 -2.91
N LEU A 57 9.42 -8.06 -3.93
CA LEU A 57 8.60 -7.02 -4.53
C LEU A 57 7.24 -7.00 -3.81
N SER A 58 6.96 -5.93 -3.09
CA SER A 58 5.61 -5.63 -2.62
C SER A 58 4.83 -5.02 -3.78
N ALA A 59 3.69 -5.59 -4.12
CA ALA A 59 2.85 -5.14 -5.23
C ALA A 59 1.37 -5.14 -4.84
N TYR A 60 0.58 -4.35 -5.55
CA TYR A 60 -0.88 -4.35 -5.45
C TYR A 60 -1.47 -5.09 -6.64
N SER A 61 -2.16 -6.19 -6.39
CA SER A 61 -2.81 -7.00 -7.41
C SER A 61 -4.31 -6.73 -7.47
N LEU A 62 -4.85 -6.73 -8.69
CA LEU A 62 -6.29 -6.65 -8.93
C LEU A 62 -7.03 -7.85 -8.35
N GLU A 63 -6.44 -9.05 -8.43
CA GLU A 63 -7.06 -10.33 -8.09
C GLU A 63 -6.92 -10.67 -6.60
N ARG A 64 -5.82 -10.22 -5.95
CA ARG A 64 -5.44 -10.67 -4.61
C ARG A 64 -5.16 -9.55 -3.60
N GLY A 65 -5.32 -8.27 -3.99
CA GLY A 65 -4.96 -7.15 -3.12
C GLY A 65 -3.44 -7.00 -2.96
N ALA A 66 -2.97 -6.70 -1.75
CA ALA A 66 -1.53 -6.61 -1.48
C ALA A 66 -0.89 -8.01 -1.57
N VAL A 67 0.19 -8.13 -2.35
CA VAL A 67 0.95 -9.36 -2.57
C VAL A 67 2.45 -9.12 -2.46
N SER A 68 3.17 -10.16 -2.03
CA SER A 68 4.63 -10.19 -1.98
C SER A 68 5.17 -11.20 -2.97
N LEU A 69 6.05 -10.76 -3.87
CA LEU A 69 6.60 -11.58 -4.95
C LEU A 69 8.11 -11.74 -4.77
N LEU A 70 8.60 -12.97 -4.86
CA LEU A 70 10.04 -13.26 -4.80
C LEU A 70 10.64 -13.06 -6.20
N VAL A 71 11.34 -11.95 -6.40
CA VAL A 71 11.94 -11.57 -7.69
C VAL A 71 13.45 -11.78 -7.69
N PRO A 72 14.06 -12.04 -8.86
CA PRO A 72 15.52 -12.20 -8.96
C PRO A 72 16.25 -10.87 -8.66
N GLU A 73 17.32 -10.96 -7.88
CA GLU A 73 18.24 -9.87 -7.55
C GLU A 73 19.65 -10.20 -8.07
N GLY A 74 20.49 -9.20 -8.30
CA GLY A 74 21.88 -9.36 -8.73
C GLY A 74 22.22 -8.65 -10.03
N ARG A 75 23.30 -9.10 -10.68
CA ARG A 75 23.88 -8.49 -11.91
C ARG A 75 23.55 -9.22 -13.20
N SER A 76 22.79 -10.32 -13.13
CA SER A 76 22.38 -11.05 -14.34
C SER A 76 21.48 -10.17 -15.23
N ARG A 77 21.51 -10.42 -16.54
CA ARG A 77 20.64 -9.70 -17.49
C ARG A 77 19.16 -9.79 -17.09
N GLY A 78 18.71 -10.96 -16.62
CA GLY A 78 17.35 -11.16 -16.12
C GLY A 78 17.02 -10.31 -14.90
N ALA A 79 17.90 -10.29 -13.88
CA ALA A 79 17.70 -9.47 -12.67
C ALA A 79 17.69 -7.96 -12.99
N VAL A 80 18.58 -7.50 -13.89
CA VAL A 80 18.61 -6.09 -14.33
C VAL A 80 17.30 -5.72 -15.04
N ARG A 81 16.80 -6.59 -15.93
CA ARG A 81 15.53 -6.41 -16.63
C ARG A 81 14.36 -6.32 -15.63
N VAL A 82 14.26 -7.28 -14.70
CA VAL A 82 13.20 -7.30 -13.69
C VAL A 82 13.24 -6.03 -12.85
N ARG A 83 14.42 -5.59 -12.38
CA ARG A 83 14.58 -4.34 -11.64
C ARG A 83 14.07 -3.13 -12.41
N ALA A 84 14.35 -3.04 -13.70
CA ALA A 84 13.85 -1.95 -14.55
C ALA A 84 12.32 -1.99 -14.73
N LEU A 85 11.72 -3.17 -14.71
CA LEU A 85 10.27 -3.36 -14.85
C LEU A 85 9.51 -3.20 -13.54
N THR A 86 10.17 -3.43 -12.39
CA THR A 86 9.57 -3.37 -11.04
C THR A 86 9.80 -2.04 -10.32
N MET A 87 10.07 -0.97 -11.05
CA MET A 87 10.14 0.38 -10.48
C MET A 87 8.79 0.76 -9.84
N PRO A 88 8.80 1.61 -8.80
CA PRO A 88 7.56 2.06 -8.16
C PRO A 88 6.54 2.58 -9.16
N LEU A 89 5.28 2.19 -8.96
CA LEU A 89 4.12 2.47 -9.81
C LEU A 89 4.18 1.86 -11.22
N SER A 90 5.14 0.97 -11.55
CA SER A 90 5.06 0.19 -12.78
C SER A 90 3.82 -0.70 -12.78
N ILE A 91 3.11 -0.75 -13.93
CA ILE A 91 1.90 -1.55 -14.12
C ILE A 91 2.24 -2.69 -15.06
N GLY A 92 1.95 -3.91 -14.66
CA GLY A 92 2.25 -5.10 -15.46
C GLY A 92 1.35 -6.28 -15.15
N GLU A 93 1.49 -7.30 -15.97
CA GLU A 93 0.92 -8.63 -15.81
C GLU A 93 2.05 -9.58 -15.44
N CYS A 94 1.89 -10.37 -14.38
CA CYS A 94 2.90 -11.33 -13.94
C CYS A 94 2.32 -12.72 -13.75
N GLU A 95 3.13 -13.73 -14.07
CA GLU A 95 2.82 -15.12 -13.77
C GLU A 95 3.46 -15.48 -12.42
N VAL A 96 2.69 -16.09 -11.53
CA VAL A 96 3.12 -16.45 -10.19
C VAL A 96 2.67 -17.87 -9.83
N ASP A 97 3.47 -18.55 -9.01
CA ASP A 97 3.07 -19.80 -8.38
C ASP A 97 2.42 -19.53 -7.04
N VAL A 98 1.12 -19.75 -6.97
CA VAL A 98 0.35 -19.66 -5.74
C VAL A 98 0.38 -21.01 -5.03
N ARG A 99 0.75 -20.99 -3.74
CA ARG A 99 0.70 -22.18 -2.86
C ARG A 99 -0.12 -21.82 -1.62
N PRO A 100 -1.04 -22.70 -1.20
CA PRO A 100 -1.78 -22.52 0.04
C PRO A 100 -0.84 -22.28 1.24
N GLY A 101 -1.20 -21.36 2.12
CA GLY A 101 -0.42 -21.05 3.33
C GLY A 101 0.89 -20.27 3.12
N ARG A 102 1.21 -19.82 1.91
CA ARG A 102 2.37 -18.95 1.65
C ARG A 102 1.92 -17.52 1.42
N SER A 103 2.60 -16.57 2.06
CA SER A 103 2.40 -15.13 1.88
C SER A 103 3.30 -14.53 0.79
N VAL A 104 4.35 -15.26 0.35
CA VAL A 104 5.26 -14.83 -0.72
C VAL A 104 5.15 -15.80 -1.89
N TYR A 105 4.82 -15.29 -3.07
CA TYR A 105 4.66 -16.07 -4.28
C TYR A 105 5.93 -16.05 -5.12
N ASN A 106 6.23 -17.19 -5.79
CA ASN A 106 7.31 -17.24 -6.75
C ASN A 106 6.90 -16.48 -8.02
N PHE A 107 7.75 -15.57 -8.43
CA PHE A 107 7.60 -14.76 -9.63
C PHE A 107 8.28 -15.45 -10.81
N HIS A 108 7.62 -15.50 -11.97
CA HIS A 108 8.19 -16.07 -13.21
C HIS A 108 8.56 -15.00 -14.23
N ASP A 109 7.62 -14.19 -14.65
CA ASP A 109 7.85 -13.10 -15.61
C ASP A 109 6.94 -11.91 -15.30
N LEU A 110 7.34 -10.73 -15.76
CA LEU A 110 6.55 -9.49 -15.71
C LEU A 110 6.50 -8.88 -17.11
N ARG A 111 5.29 -8.74 -17.62
CA ARG A 111 5.00 -8.06 -18.88
C ARG A 111 4.43 -6.67 -18.58
N PRO A 112 5.13 -5.59 -18.96
CA PRO A 112 4.61 -4.25 -18.73
C PRO A 112 3.36 -4.02 -19.59
N LEU A 113 2.28 -3.56 -18.98
CA LEU A 113 1.05 -3.16 -19.67
C LEU A 113 1.13 -1.72 -20.20
N THR A 114 2.01 -0.91 -19.62
CA THR A 114 2.18 0.52 -19.97
C THR A 114 3.66 0.89 -19.90
N ALA A 115 4.13 1.67 -20.88
CA ALA A 115 5.54 2.04 -20.96
C ALA A 115 5.97 3.04 -19.88
N LEU A 116 5.08 3.93 -19.41
CA LEU A 116 5.31 4.96 -18.38
C LEU A 116 6.61 5.75 -18.63
N SER A 117 6.79 6.21 -19.87
CA SER A 117 8.02 6.88 -20.30
C SER A 117 8.22 8.25 -19.63
N GLY A 118 7.13 8.97 -19.37
CA GLY A 118 7.16 10.24 -18.65
C GLY A 118 7.58 10.09 -17.20
N LEU A 119 7.14 9.02 -16.54
CA LEU A 119 7.52 8.70 -15.17
C LEU A 119 9.00 8.29 -15.08
N ARG A 120 9.43 7.42 -15.98
CA ARG A 120 10.80 6.86 -15.98
C ARG A 120 11.86 7.87 -16.40
N GLY A 121 11.50 8.78 -17.29
CA GLY A 121 12.43 9.81 -17.83
C GLY A 121 12.56 11.07 -16.98
N ASN A 122 11.79 11.21 -15.89
CA ASN A 122 11.74 12.43 -15.10
C ASN A 122 12.01 12.17 -13.61
N PRO A 123 13.14 12.64 -13.04
CA PRO A 123 13.50 12.41 -11.64
C PRO A 123 12.46 12.96 -10.65
N ILE A 124 11.83 14.10 -10.95
CA ILE A 124 10.79 14.71 -10.11
C ILE A 124 9.57 13.79 -10.04
N LYS A 125 9.12 13.31 -11.19
CA LYS A 125 8.02 12.34 -11.24
C LYS A 125 8.39 11.01 -10.54
N GLY A 126 9.63 10.58 -10.68
CA GLY A 126 10.15 9.40 -9.98
C GLY A 126 10.05 9.54 -8.47
N ALA A 127 10.43 10.68 -7.90
CA ALA A 127 10.32 10.93 -6.46
C ALA A 127 8.86 10.96 -5.99
N VAL A 128 7.96 11.61 -6.75
CA VAL A 128 6.51 11.57 -6.46
C VAL A 128 6.00 10.14 -6.53
N ALA A 129 6.44 9.34 -7.51
CA ALA A 129 6.03 7.95 -7.64
C ALA A 129 6.44 7.09 -6.44
N HIS A 130 7.64 7.29 -5.90
CA HIS A 130 8.08 6.63 -4.67
C HIS A 130 7.16 6.98 -3.49
N PHE A 131 6.83 8.26 -3.33
CA PHE A 131 5.93 8.72 -2.29
C PHE A 131 4.53 8.10 -2.43
N LEU A 132 3.93 8.17 -3.62
CA LEU A 132 2.60 7.61 -3.86
C LEU A 132 2.56 6.09 -3.66
N ALA A 133 3.62 5.37 -4.05
CA ALA A 133 3.74 3.94 -3.83
C ALA A 133 3.81 3.59 -2.33
N GLU A 134 4.52 4.39 -1.52
CA GLU A 134 4.55 4.21 -0.07
C GLU A 134 3.17 4.45 0.56
N VAL A 135 2.48 5.53 0.16
CA VAL A 135 1.11 5.81 0.65
C VAL A 135 0.14 4.69 0.28
N VAL A 136 0.13 4.26 -0.98
CA VAL A 136 -0.72 3.14 -1.42
C VAL A 136 -0.41 1.90 -0.60
N SER A 137 0.88 1.56 -0.41
CA SER A 137 1.28 0.42 0.42
C SER A 137 0.76 0.51 1.86
N GLY A 138 0.70 1.72 2.43
CA GLY A 138 0.21 1.95 3.79
C GLY A 138 -1.32 1.85 3.94
N VAL A 139 -2.06 2.03 2.85
CA VAL A 139 -3.54 1.94 2.82
C VAL A 139 -4.01 0.52 2.55
N LEU A 140 -3.23 -0.27 1.81
CA LEU A 140 -3.62 -1.62 1.40
C LEU A 140 -3.63 -2.61 2.57
N ARG A 141 -4.56 -3.57 2.49
CA ARG A 141 -4.64 -4.72 3.39
C ARG A 141 -4.29 -6.00 2.64
N GLU A 142 -3.53 -6.88 3.28
CA GLU A 142 -3.19 -8.18 2.70
C GLU A 142 -4.44 -9.03 2.46
N GLY A 143 -4.47 -9.72 1.32
CA GLY A 143 -5.52 -10.67 0.99
C GLY A 143 -6.92 -10.08 0.75
N GLN A 144 -7.03 -8.75 0.63
CA GLN A 144 -8.30 -8.07 0.35
C GLN A 144 -8.22 -7.35 -0.99
N PRO A 145 -8.65 -7.97 -2.09
CA PRO A 145 -8.72 -7.32 -3.39
C PRO A 145 -9.82 -6.24 -3.37
N ASP A 146 -9.47 -5.05 -3.86
CA ASP A 146 -10.39 -3.94 -4.07
C ASP A 146 -10.22 -3.43 -5.50
N ARG A 147 -11.17 -3.79 -6.35
CA ARG A 147 -11.14 -3.42 -7.76
C ARG A 147 -11.23 -1.91 -7.97
N ALA A 148 -12.07 -1.21 -7.20
CA ALA A 148 -12.24 0.24 -7.35
C ALA A 148 -10.96 0.98 -7.00
N MET A 149 -10.31 0.57 -5.91
CA MET A 149 -9.02 1.10 -5.49
C MET A 149 -7.92 0.80 -6.52
N TYR A 150 -7.83 -0.43 -7.02
CA TYR A 150 -6.85 -0.82 -8.05
C TYR A 150 -7.02 0.03 -9.31
N GLU A 151 -8.25 0.13 -9.85
CA GLU A 151 -8.53 0.90 -11.06
C GLU A 151 -8.26 2.40 -10.86
N TYR A 152 -8.57 2.93 -9.67
CA TYR A 152 -8.24 4.31 -9.33
C TYR A 152 -6.72 4.56 -9.38
N VAL A 153 -5.94 3.71 -8.70
CA VAL A 153 -4.49 3.85 -8.65
C VAL A 153 -3.88 3.70 -10.06
N ALA A 154 -4.27 2.66 -10.80
CA ALA A 154 -3.77 2.41 -12.16
C ALA A 154 -4.07 3.59 -13.12
N ARG A 155 -5.30 4.12 -13.11
CA ARG A 155 -5.68 5.28 -13.93
C ARG A 155 -4.92 6.55 -13.53
N SER A 156 -4.72 6.75 -12.24
CA SER A 156 -3.96 7.89 -11.70
C SER A 156 -2.49 7.85 -12.13
N ILE A 157 -1.87 6.67 -12.18
CA ILE A 157 -0.49 6.49 -12.66
C ILE A 157 -0.38 6.87 -14.14
N VAL A 158 -1.26 6.36 -14.99
CA VAL A 158 -1.26 6.67 -16.43
C VAL A 158 -1.47 8.17 -16.67
N LEU A 159 -2.38 8.76 -15.91
CA LEU A 159 -2.64 10.19 -15.94
C LEU A 159 -1.38 10.99 -15.56
N PHE A 160 -0.73 10.62 -14.46
CA PHE A 160 0.48 11.25 -13.96
C PHE A 160 1.65 11.13 -14.94
N ASP A 161 1.80 9.98 -15.59
CA ASP A 161 2.80 9.77 -16.64
C ASP A 161 2.69 10.78 -17.77
N GLY A 162 1.49 11.04 -18.25
CA GLY A 162 1.22 11.97 -19.35
C GLY A 162 1.29 13.45 -18.97
N MET A 163 1.37 13.82 -17.68
CA MET A 163 1.39 15.23 -17.27
C MET A 163 2.71 15.92 -17.58
N ALA A 164 2.63 17.23 -17.93
CA ALA A 164 3.82 18.08 -17.89
C ALA A 164 4.31 18.27 -16.47
N THR A 165 5.63 18.27 -16.26
CA THR A 165 6.27 18.35 -14.90
C THR A 165 5.74 19.53 -14.08
N ARG A 166 5.54 20.70 -14.71
CA ARG A 166 4.98 21.89 -14.05
C ARG A 166 3.59 21.73 -13.48
N VAL A 167 2.81 20.76 -14.00
CA VAL A 167 1.43 20.46 -13.53
C VAL A 167 1.48 19.33 -12.50
N ALA A 168 2.49 18.47 -12.55
CA ALA A 168 2.67 17.33 -11.67
C ALA A 168 2.99 17.73 -10.21
N VAL A 169 3.35 19.01 -9.97
CA VAL A 169 3.76 19.54 -8.65
C VAL A 169 2.66 19.35 -7.59
N ASP A 170 1.40 19.58 -7.95
CA ASP A 170 0.27 19.48 -7.01
C ASP A 170 -0.49 18.14 -7.11
N PHE A 171 -0.02 17.23 -7.99
CA PHE A 171 -0.72 15.96 -8.27
C PHE A 171 -0.86 15.08 -7.03
N HIS A 172 0.14 15.04 -6.18
CA HIS A 172 0.13 14.24 -4.97
C HIS A 172 -1.00 14.62 -4.01
N LEU A 173 -1.33 15.92 -3.86
CA LEU A 173 -2.45 16.37 -3.04
C LEU A 173 -3.79 15.93 -3.63
N TRP A 174 -3.97 16.10 -4.93
CA TRP A 174 -5.16 15.62 -5.62
C TRP A 174 -5.32 14.11 -5.50
N PHE A 175 -4.23 13.37 -5.69
CA PHE A 175 -4.21 11.92 -5.56
C PHE A 175 -4.62 11.48 -4.15
N LEU A 176 -4.06 12.08 -3.10
CA LEU A 176 -4.41 11.77 -1.71
C LEU A 176 -5.88 12.01 -1.44
N TYR A 177 -6.41 13.18 -1.83
CA TYR A 177 -7.83 13.46 -1.62
C TYR A 177 -8.74 12.43 -2.31
N ARG A 178 -8.47 12.12 -3.56
CA ARG A 178 -9.25 11.13 -4.31
C ARG A 178 -9.03 9.69 -3.78
N LEU A 179 -7.86 9.39 -3.27
CA LEU A 179 -7.60 8.12 -2.57
C LEU A 179 -8.49 8.00 -1.33
N ALA A 180 -8.64 9.08 -0.54
CA ALA A 180 -9.56 9.10 0.60
C ALA A 180 -11.02 8.85 0.19
N VAL A 181 -11.44 9.40 -0.97
CA VAL A 181 -12.79 9.14 -1.52
C VAL A 181 -12.98 7.65 -1.84
N VAL A 182 -12.04 7.05 -2.56
CA VAL A 182 -12.12 5.63 -2.95
C VAL A 182 -11.99 4.71 -1.74
N ALA A 183 -11.17 5.09 -0.76
CA ALA A 183 -11.00 4.36 0.50
C ALA A 183 -12.19 4.52 1.47
N GLY A 184 -13.19 5.35 1.14
CA GLY A 184 -14.39 5.55 1.96
C GLY A 184 -14.18 6.39 3.22
N VAL A 185 -13.08 7.17 3.28
CA VAL A 185 -12.73 8.04 4.41
C VAL A 185 -12.65 9.52 4.02
N ALA A 186 -13.30 9.91 2.90
CA ALA A 186 -13.27 11.30 2.45
C ALA A 186 -13.98 12.24 3.45
N PRO A 187 -13.53 13.51 3.54
CA PRO A 187 -14.26 14.56 4.27
C PRO A 187 -15.72 14.69 3.78
N ASP A 188 -16.65 14.80 4.72
CA ASP A 188 -18.07 15.06 4.39
C ASP A 188 -18.27 16.54 4.04
N VAL A 189 -18.06 16.87 2.77
CA VAL A 189 -18.20 18.24 2.25
C VAL A 189 -19.65 18.75 2.27
N SER A 190 -20.65 17.90 2.49
CA SER A 190 -22.05 18.34 2.65
C SER A 190 -22.23 19.21 3.91
N THR A 191 -21.38 18.99 4.91
CA THR A 191 -21.36 19.73 6.17
C THR A 191 -20.59 21.05 6.07
N TRP A 192 -19.86 21.31 4.97
CA TRP A 192 -19.06 22.52 4.83
C TRP A 192 -19.92 23.79 4.67
N ARG A 193 -19.53 24.84 5.38
CA ARG A 193 -19.98 26.22 5.20
C ARG A 193 -18.79 27.15 5.44
N GLU A 194 -18.82 28.35 4.90
CA GLU A 194 -17.79 29.34 5.15
C GLU A 194 -17.62 29.60 6.65
N GLY A 195 -16.37 29.74 7.10
CA GLY A 195 -16.03 29.96 8.51
C GLY A 195 -16.05 28.72 9.39
N ARG A 196 -16.30 27.52 8.86
CA ARG A 196 -16.27 26.27 9.64
C ARG A 196 -14.87 25.68 9.76
N TYR A 197 -14.67 24.96 10.86
CA TYR A 197 -13.49 24.17 11.18
C TYR A 197 -13.67 22.74 10.68
N PHE A 198 -12.68 22.17 10.00
CA PHE A 198 -12.71 20.77 9.63
C PHE A 198 -12.21 19.91 10.80
N ASP A 199 -13.08 19.10 11.34
CA ASP A 199 -12.79 18.10 12.37
C ASP A 199 -12.24 16.84 11.69
N MET A 200 -10.93 16.59 11.83
CA MET A 200 -10.26 15.47 11.18
C MET A 200 -10.62 14.11 11.83
N ALA A 201 -11.01 14.10 13.11
CA ALA A 201 -11.38 12.88 13.79
C ALA A 201 -12.73 12.34 13.30
N ASP A 202 -13.69 13.22 13.09
CA ASP A 202 -15.04 12.85 12.64
C ASP A 202 -15.25 13.02 11.12
N GLY A 203 -14.30 13.63 10.41
CA GLY A 203 -14.38 13.88 8.96
C GLY A 203 -15.45 14.89 8.53
N VAL A 204 -15.90 15.79 9.43
CA VAL A 204 -16.99 16.75 9.21
C VAL A 204 -16.57 18.20 9.48
N PHE A 205 -17.35 19.18 8.97
CA PHE A 205 -17.09 20.59 9.20
C PHE A 205 -18.02 21.14 10.31
N ARG A 206 -17.43 21.70 11.38
CA ARG A 206 -18.12 22.19 12.58
C ARG A 206 -18.12 23.73 12.66
N ALA A 207 -19.15 24.31 13.28
CA ALA A 207 -19.27 25.77 13.46
C ALA A 207 -18.28 26.32 14.49
N SER A 208 -17.85 25.51 15.46
CA SER A 208 -16.88 25.85 16.51
C SER A 208 -15.72 24.87 16.50
N PRO A 209 -14.51 25.25 16.98
CA PRO A 209 -13.38 24.36 17.08
C PRO A 209 -13.71 23.20 18.03
N PRO A 210 -13.32 21.94 17.66
CA PRO A 210 -13.41 20.79 18.55
C PRO A 210 -12.56 20.94 19.82
N LEU A 211 -12.82 20.11 20.83
CA LEU A 211 -12.04 20.10 22.07
C LEU A 211 -10.66 19.45 21.94
N HIS A 212 -10.44 18.67 20.89
CA HIS A 212 -9.15 18.04 20.55
C HIS A 212 -8.36 18.92 19.57
N THR A 213 -7.08 18.57 19.34
CA THR A 213 -6.16 19.34 18.49
C THR A 213 -6.21 18.97 17.00
N HIS A 214 -6.91 17.88 16.63
CA HIS A 214 -6.98 17.36 15.25
C HIS A 214 -8.10 18.06 14.47
N TYR A 215 -7.94 19.35 14.22
CA TYR A 215 -8.85 20.12 13.38
C TYR A 215 -8.09 21.20 12.60
N LEU A 216 -8.71 21.71 11.56
CA LEU A 216 -8.18 22.76 10.72
C LEU A 216 -8.89 24.11 10.98
N SER A 217 -8.14 25.19 10.84
CA SER A 217 -8.70 26.55 10.81
C SER A 217 -9.71 26.70 9.67
N PRO A 218 -10.59 27.72 9.69
CA PRO A 218 -11.53 27.97 8.61
C PRO A 218 -10.88 28.15 7.25
N ASP A 219 -9.71 28.80 7.17
CA ASP A 219 -8.99 29.02 5.92
C ASP A 219 -8.46 27.69 5.34
N GLU A 220 -7.84 26.84 6.17
CA GLU A 220 -7.38 25.50 5.75
C GLU A 220 -8.57 24.60 5.39
N SER A 221 -9.65 24.67 6.16
CA SER A 221 -10.89 23.91 5.93
C SER A 221 -11.51 24.23 4.58
N ARG A 222 -11.44 25.50 4.14
CA ARG A 222 -11.88 25.93 2.83
C ARG A 222 -11.09 25.21 1.71
N VAL A 223 -9.78 25.06 1.87
CA VAL A 223 -8.95 24.34 0.88
C VAL A 223 -9.39 22.88 0.77
N VAL A 224 -9.60 22.19 1.91
CA VAL A 224 -10.10 20.81 1.93
C VAL A 224 -11.43 20.68 1.21
N ALA A 225 -12.38 21.59 1.46
CA ALA A 225 -13.70 21.59 0.81
C ALA A 225 -13.62 21.84 -0.71
N LEU A 226 -12.65 22.66 -1.15
CA LEU A 226 -12.42 22.94 -2.57
C LEU A 226 -11.82 21.73 -3.30
N MET A 227 -11.00 20.90 -2.61
CA MET A 227 -10.38 19.71 -3.19
C MET A 227 -11.41 18.74 -3.78
N ASP A 228 -12.63 18.68 -3.24
CA ASP A 228 -13.70 17.83 -3.75
C ASP A 228 -14.11 18.17 -5.19
N ARG A 229 -14.12 19.46 -5.52
CA ARG A 229 -14.59 19.99 -6.81
C ARG A 229 -13.48 20.17 -7.82
N VAL A 230 -12.23 20.21 -7.37
CA VAL A 230 -11.09 20.52 -8.24
C VAL A 230 -10.61 19.27 -8.98
N SER A 231 -10.56 19.37 -10.32
CA SER A 231 -9.89 18.36 -11.13
C SER A 231 -8.37 18.49 -11.04
N TYR A 232 -7.64 17.43 -11.35
CA TYR A 232 -6.17 17.47 -11.35
C TYR A 232 -5.60 18.60 -12.22
N ARG A 233 -6.28 18.97 -13.33
CA ARG A 233 -5.87 20.07 -14.22
C ARG A 233 -6.05 21.44 -13.58
N ALA A 234 -7.04 21.56 -12.72
CA ALA A 234 -7.38 22.80 -12.03
C ALA A 234 -6.72 22.94 -10.65
N MET A 235 -5.90 21.97 -10.20
CA MET A 235 -5.20 22.05 -8.90
C MET A 235 -4.37 23.34 -8.76
N ARG A 236 -3.73 23.78 -9.82
CA ARG A 236 -2.99 25.05 -9.84
C ARG A 236 -3.83 26.29 -9.57
N CYS A 237 -5.15 26.22 -9.84
CA CYS A 237 -6.08 27.32 -9.52
C CYS A 237 -6.28 27.54 -8.03
N LEU A 238 -5.87 26.56 -7.19
CA LEU A 238 -5.84 26.75 -5.73
C LEU A 238 -4.76 27.76 -5.30
N GLY A 239 -3.77 28.04 -6.16
CA GLY A 239 -2.75 29.06 -5.93
C GLY A 239 -1.87 28.78 -4.70
N LEU A 240 -1.71 27.50 -4.31
CA LEU A 240 -0.92 27.13 -3.13
C LEU A 240 0.57 27.47 -3.35
N ASN A 241 1.13 28.25 -2.45
CA ASN A 241 2.56 28.43 -2.37
C ASN A 241 3.24 27.18 -1.75
N HIS A 242 4.59 27.16 -1.74
CA HIS A 242 5.36 26.04 -1.20
C HIS A 242 4.96 25.67 0.24
N THR A 243 4.87 26.65 1.12
CA THR A 243 4.53 26.43 2.55
C THR A 243 3.10 25.87 2.71
N GLN A 244 2.14 26.44 1.98
CA GLN A 244 0.76 25.97 2.00
C GLN A 244 0.63 24.55 1.44
N ARG A 245 1.36 24.23 0.38
CA ARG A 245 1.39 22.88 -0.20
C ARG A 245 1.91 21.85 0.80
N ASN A 246 3.05 22.14 1.44
CA ASN A 246 3.61 21.27 2.46
C ASN A 246 2.66 21.12 3.67
N ARG A 247 2.03 22.21 4.10
CA ARG A 247 1.02 22.16 5.17
C ARG A 247 -0.17 21.28 4.80
N MET A 248 -0.69 21.39 3.58
CA MET A 248 -1.80 20.55 3.10
C MET A 248 -1.39 19.08 2.95
N LEU A 249 -0.13 18.83 2.60
CA LEU A 249 0.43 17.48 2.60
C LEU A 249 0.47 16.89 4.01
N ASP A 250 0.97 17.66 4.99
CA ASP A 250 1.01 17.23 6.39
C ASP A 250 -0.40 16.92 6.92
N VAL A 251 -1.37 17.77 6.63
CA VAL A 251 -2.80 17.57 6.97
C VAL A 251 -3.33 16.29 6.36
N ALA A 252 -3.08 16.07 5.07
CA ALA A 252 -3.55 14.86 4.39
C ALA A 252 -2.93 13.59 5.00
N LEU A 253 -1.64 13.60 5.31
CA LEU A 253 -0.95 12.47 5.93
C LEU A 253 -1.39 12.23 7.37
N GLU A 254 -1.62 13.28 8.16
CA GLU A 254 -2.19 13.19 9.50
C GLU A 254 -3.59 12.55 9.45
N TYR A 255 -4.44 13.03 8.54
CA TYR A 255 -5.78 12.48 8.32
C TYR A 255 -5.75 11.00 7.92
N PHE A 256 -4.89 10.64 6.94
CA PHE A 256 -4.69 9.24 6.56
C PHE A 256 -4.16 8.39 7.72
N GLY A 257 -3.22 8.91 8.52
CA GLY A 257 -2.65 8.22 9.67
C GLY A 257 -3.68 7.82 10.73
N MET A 258 -4.76 8.61 10.87
CA MET A 258 -5.87 8.28 11.78
C MET A 258 -6.67 7.05 11.31
N HIS A 259 -6.80 6.86 10.00
CA HIS A 259 -7.57 5.76 9.39
C HIS A 259 -6.69 4.56 9.00
N TYR A 260 -5.42 4.82 8.65
CA TYR A 260 -4.46 3.85 8.11
C TYR A 260 -3.10 4.01 8.78
N PRO A 261 -2.82 3.28 9.87
CA PRO A 261 -1.56 3.40 10.62
C PRO A 261 -0.29 3.19 9.76
N GLY A 262 -0.40 2.42 8.66
CA GLY A 262 0.69 2.17 7.72
C GLY A 262 1.18 3.43 6.98
N VAL A 263 0.42 4.53 7.00
CA VAL A 263 0.81 5.81 6.36
C VAL A 263 1.61 6.72 7.30
N SER A 264 1.77 6.37 8.58
CA SER A 264 2.39 7.24 9.59
C SER A 264 3.92 7.40 9.46
N SER A 265 4.62 6.56 8.67
CA SER A 265 6.09 6.60 8.55
C SER A 265 6.56 6.44 7.10
N LEU A 266 6.47 7.51 6.32
CA LEU A 266 6.87 7.51 4.91
C LEU A 266 8.32 7.99 4.77
N LYS A 267 9.18 7.17 4.17
CA LYS A 267 10.61 7.48 3.98
C LYS A 267 10.87 8.49 2.85
N SER A 268 9.98 8.52 1.87
CA SER A 268 10.09 9.41 0.71
C SER A 268 9.60 10.84 0.97
N LEU A 269 8.99 11.10 2.13
CA LEU A 269 8.37 12.38 2.45
C LEU A 269 9.37 13.55 2.44
N ASP A 270 10.55 13.36 3.03
CA ASP A 270 11.57 14.41 3.09
C ASP A 270 12.07 14.81 1.69
N VAL A 271 12.25 13.81 0.81
CA VAL A 271 12.62 14.07 -0.58
C VAL A 271 11.51 14.83 -1.30
N LEU A 272 10.24 14.46 -1.09
CA LEU A 272 9.11 15.14 -1.70
C LEU A 272 9.03 16.61 -1.27
N ARG A 273 9.21 16.91 0.02
CA ARG A 273 9.18 18.28 0.55
C ARG A 273 10.28 19.18 -0.03
N THR A 274 11.43 18.63 -0.37
CA THR A 274 12.53 19.40 -0.97
C THR A 274 12.31 19.71 -2.45
N LEU A 275 11.41 18.99 -3.13
CA LEU A 275 11.16 19.16 -4.56
C LEU A 275 10.14 20.24 -4.88
N PHE A 276 9.29 20.62 -3.93
CA PHE A 276 8.12 21.48 -4.12
C PHE A 276 8.09 22.55 -3.03
#